data_cadaab344c620a6cc4b5c8a93ee85a1a
#
_entry.id   cadaab344c620a6cc4b5c8a93ee85a1a
#
_cell.length_a   1.000
_cell.length_b   1.000
_cell.length_c   1.000
_cell.angle_alpha   90.00
_cell.angle_beta   90.00
_cell.angle_gamma   90.00
#
_symmetry.space_group_name_H-M   'P 1'
#
loop_
_entity.id
_entity.type
_entity.pdbx_description
1 polymer ?
#
loop_
_entity_poly.entity_id
_entity_poly.type
_entity_poly.pdbx_seq_one_letter_code
_entity_poly.pdbx_strand_id
1 'polypeptide(L)'
;DERPYETFVNSDFLPFQAGIDAGADMVLVSHNVVSCMDDQEPASISLPVHNILQNELGFDGVIITDDLVMEGVRQFAGDAEIAVRAVQAGNDMLCCTDFEVQVPAVIKAVETGEITEERLNESVLRILKMKIKLGIIADTADAQD
;
A
#
# COMPACT_ATOMS: atom_id res chain seq x y z
N ASP A 1 -3.79 -13.69 12.65
CA ASP A 1 -2.55 -14.38 13.06
C ASP A 1 -2.14 -13.87 14.44
N GLU A 2 -1.99 -14.79 15.40
CA GLU A 2 -1.73 -14.47 16.81
C GLU A 2 -0.27 -14.78 17.22
N ARG A 3 0.61 -15.08 16.25
CA ARG A 3 2.03 -15.36 16.53
C ARG A 3 2.72 -14.11 17.09
N PRO A 4 3.72 -14.28 17.98
CA PRO A 4 4.48 -13.15 18.51
C PRO A 4 5.32 -12.48 17.42
N TYR A 5 5.56 -11.18 17.56
CA TYR A 5 6.30 -10.35 16.59
C TYR A 5 7.69 -10.92 16.25
N GLU A 6 8.38 -11.47 17.24
CA GLU A 6 9.69 -12.10 17.05
C GLU A 6 9.68 -13.25 16.03
N THR A 7 8.54 -13.95 15.89
CA THR A 7 8.41 -14.99 14.85
C THR A 7 8.46 -14.38 13.46
N PHE A 8 7.80 -13.23 13.26
CA PHE A 8 7.84 -12.51 11.98
C PHE A 8 9.26 -12.00 11.67
N VAL A 9 9.93 -11.40 12.64
CA VAL A 9 11.31 -10.91 12.48
C VAL A 9 12.28 -12.04 12.12
N ASN A 10 12.14 -13.21 12.77
CA ASN A 10 13.08 -14.31 12.59
C ASN A 10 12.71 -15.27 11.44
N SER A 11 11.57 -15.14 10.83
CA SER A 11 11.07 -16.04 9.78
C SER A 11 10.41 -15.31 8.63
N ASP A 12 9.23 -14.72 8.89
CA ASP A 12 8.33 -14.25 7.82
C ASP A 12 8.86 -13.01 7.11
N PHE A 13 9.59 -12.12 7.78
CA PHE A 13 10.20 -10.93 7.17
C PHE A 13 11.44 -11.24 6.35
N LEU A 14 12.12 -12.35 6.58
CA LEU A 14 13.35 -12.69 5.86
C LEU A 14 13.17 -12.76 4.33
N PRO A 15 12.14 -13.45 3.79
CA PRO A 15 11.90 -13.43 2.33
C PRO A 15 11.49 -12.06 1.80
N PHE A 16 10.76 -11.24 2.58
CA PHE A 16 10.46 -9.86 2.19
C PHE A 16 11.73 -9.02 2.12
N GLN A 17 12.58 -9.08 3.14
CA GLN A 17 13.87 -8.38 3.14
C GLN A 17 14.73 -8.81 1.96
N ALA A 18 14.83 -10.10 1.69
CA ALA A 18 15.57 -10.60 0.53
C ALA A 18 15.01 -10.08 -0.80
N GLY A 19 13.68 -9.97 -0.94
CA GLY A 19 13.03 -9.37 -2.10
C GLY A 19 13.32 -7.87 -2.23
N ILE A 20 13.28 -7.14 -1.12
CA ILE A 20 13.61 -5.71 -1.06
C ILE A 20 15.07 -5.48 -1.44
N ASP A 21 15.99 -6.24 -0.86
CA ASP A 21 17.43 -6.18 -1.14
C ASP A 21 17.76 -6.53 -2.61
N ALA A 22 16.93 -7.39 -3.22
CA ALA A 22 17.02 -7.73 -4.65
C ALA A 22 16.39 -6.66 -5.57
N GLY A 23 15.80 -5.61 -5.02
CA GLY A 23 15.24 -4.48 -5.77
C GLY A 23 13.80 -4.69 -6.24
N ALA A 24 12.97 -5.38 -5.45
CA ALA A 24 11.52 -5.50 -5.72
C ALA A 24 10.88 -4.12 -5.90
N ASP A 25 10.11 -3.96 -6.98
CA ASP A 25 9.46 -2.69 -7.31
C ASP A 25 8.12 -2.50 -6.60
N MET A 26 7.46 -3.59 -6.22
CA MET A 26 6.13 -3.59 -5.58
C MET A 26 6.04 -4.62 -4.47
N VAL A 27 5.27 -4.29 -3.44
CA VAL A 27 4.82 -5.22 -2.40
C VAL A 27 3.30 -5.19 -2.34
N LEU A 28 2.66 -6.38 -2.38
CA LEU A 28 1.23 -6.54 -2.17
C LEU A 28 0.96 -6.79 -0.69
N VAL A 29 0.00 -6.03 -0.13
CA VAL A 29 -0.44 -6.17 1.26
C VAL A 29 -1.82 -6.82 1.29
N SER A 30 -1.92 -7.97 1.95
CA SER A 30 -3.15 -8.76 2.06
C SER A 30 -4.08 -8.28 3.19
N HIS A 31 -5.28 -8.88 3.27
CA HIS A 31 -6.28 -8.54 4.28
C HIS A 31 -6.18 -9.39 5.57
N ASN A 32 -4.99 -9.81 5.94
CA ASN A 32 -4.76 -10.56 7.16
C ASN A 32 -4.68 -9.64 8.37
N VAL A 33 -5.37 -9.98 9.46
CA VAL A 33 -5.16 -9.37 10.78
C VAL A 33 -4.01 -10.09 11.47
N VAL A 34 -2.99 -9.35 11.87
CA VAL A 34 -1.79 -9.85 12.56
C VAL A 34 -1.71 -9.16 13.91
N SER A 35 -2.23 -9.81 14.96
CA SER A 35 -2.51 -9.19 16.26
C SER A 35 -1.30 -8.55 16.94
N CYS A 36 -0.09 -9.02 16.67
CA CYS A 36 1.13 -8.43 17.25
C CYS A 36 1.60 -7.16 16.51
N MET A 37 1.01 -6.81 15.36
CA MET A 37 1.29 -5.59 14.59
C MET A 37 0.11 -4.62 14.67
N ASP A 38 -1.10 -5.14 14.43
CA ASP A 38 -2.37 -4.43 14.56
C ASP A 38 -3.48 -5.46 14.83
N ASP A 39 -4.14 -5.35 15.98
CA ASP A 39 -5.21 -6.28 16.39
C ASP A 39 -6.60 -5.77 16.01
N GLN A 40 -6.71 -4.57 15.45
CA GLN A 40 -7.96 -3.92 15.08
C GLN A 40 -8.22 -3.94 13.57
N GLU A 41 -7.17 -3.87 12.76
CA GLU A 41 -7.29 -3.68 11.32
C GLU A 41 -6.49 -4.72 10.52
N PRO A 42 -7.00 -5.15 9.34
CA PRO A 42 -6.22 -5.99 8.44
C PRO A 42 -5.05 -5.19 7.85
N ALA A 43 -3.98 -5.89 7.54
CA ALA A 43 -2.71 -5.29 7.10
C ALA A 43 -2.87 -4.26 5.97
N SER A 44 -3.78 -4.50 5.01
CA SER A 44 -4.03 -3.61 3.87
C SER A 44 -4.57 -2.22 4.22
N ILE A 45 -5.16 -2.04 5.41
CA ILE A 45 -5.65 -0.75 5.90
C ILE A 45 -5.01 -0.34 7.23
N SER A 46 -3.97 -1.05 7.66
CA SER A 46 -3.25 -0.81 8.90
C SER A 46 -2.03 0.07 8.70
N LEU A 47 -2.04 1.28 9.24
CA LEU A 47 -0.87 2.17 9.25
C LEU A 47 0.33 1.55 10.00
N PRO A 48 0.18 0.87 11.17
CA PRO A 48 1.29 0.16 11.81
C PRO A 48 2.01 -0.84 10.90
N VAL A 49 1.26 -1.66 10.14
CA VAL A 49 1.85 -2.64 9.22
C VAL A 49 2.63 -1.97 8.08
N HIS A 50 2.10 -0.87 7.52
CA HIS A 50 2.81 -0.10 6.49
C HIS A 50 4.08 0.56 7.04
N ASN A 51 4.05 1.04 8.29
CA ASN A 51 5.24 1.58 8.96
C ASN A 51 6.33 0.51 9.16
N ILE A 52 5.97 -0.72 9.49
CA ILE A 52 6.94 -1.84 9.57
C ILE A 52 7.57 -2.05 8.20
N LEU A 53 6.77 -2.17 7.14
CA LEU A 53 7.28 -2.38 5.78
C LEU A 53 8.22 -1.25 5.33
N GLN A 54 7.84 0.00 5.55
CA GLN A 54 8.60 1.16 5.08
C GLN A 54 9.78 1.50 5.98
N ASN A 55 9.62 1.47 7.30
CA ASN A 55 10.63 1.99 8.23
C ASN A 55 11.53 0.90 8.81
N GLU A 56 11.02 -0.31 9.04
CA GLU A 56 11.83 -1.39 9.61
C GLU A 56 12.47 -2.26 8.51
N LEU A 57 11.71 -2.60 7.45
CA LEU A 57 12.23 -3.36 6.31
C LEU A 57 12.84 -2.47 5.22
N GLY A 58 12.66 -1.14 5.31
CA GLY A 58 13.27 -0.17 4.40
C GLY A 58 12.71 -0.19 2.98
N PHE A 59 11.45 -0.59 2.79
CA PHE A 59 10.82 -0.61 1.47
C PHE A 59 10.38 0.79 1.03
N ASP A 60 10.91 1.28 -0.08
CA ASP A 60 10.60 2.59 -0.67
C ASP A 60 9.86 2.51 -2.02
N GLY A 61 9.53 1.29 -2.47
CA GLY A 61 8.79 1.03 -3.70
C GLY A 61 7.27 1.24 -3.57
N VAL A 62 6.54 0.73 -4.55
CA VAL A 62 5.07 0.85 -4.62
C VAL A 62 4.39 -0.19 -3.74
N ILE A 63 3.49 0.24 -2.87
CA ILE A 63 2.65 -0.65 -2.06
C ILE A 63 1.27 -0.74 -2.70
N ILE A 64 0.78 -1.96 -2.93
CA ILE A 64 -0.53 -2.23 -3.50
C ILE A 64 -1.35 -3.13 -2.59
N THR A 65 -2.66 -2.88 -2.51
CA THR A 65 -3.59 -3.76 -1.78
C THR A 65 -3.89 -5.03 -2.58
N ASP A 66 -4.31 -6.09 -1.89
CA ASP A 66 -5.17 -7.11 -2.49
C ASP A 66 -6.57 -6.51 -2.79
N ASP A 67 -7.46 -7.25 -3.47
CA ASP A 67 -8.73 -6.68 -3.96
C ASP A 67 -9.63 -6.26 -2.80
N LEU A 68 -10.00 -4.97 -2.79
CA LEU A 68 -10.78 -4.33 -1.73
C LEU A 68 -12.25 -4.79 -1.67
N VAL A 69 -12.72 -5.63 -2.60
CA VAL A 69 -14.05 -6.25 -2.52
C VAL A 69 -14.04 -7.59 -1.77
N MET A 70 -12.87 -8.06 -1.35
CA MET A 70 -12.74 -9.31 -0.61
C MET A 70 -13.36 -9.21 0.79
N GLU A 71 -14.01 -10.30 1.22
CA GLU A 71 -14.69 -10.38 2.52
C GLU A 71 -13.73 -10.10 3.70
N GLY A 72 -12.44 -10.43 3.53
CA GLY A 72 -11.41 -10.20 4.55
C GLY A 72 -11.25 -8.74 4.97
N VAL A 73 -11.61 -7.78 4.12
CA VAL A 73 -11.54 -6.34 4.43
C VAL A 73 -12.93 -5.69 4.53
N ARG A 74 -13.92 -6.15 3.76
CA ARG A 74 -15.27 -5.58 3.75
C ARG A 74 -16.02 -5.62 5.09
N GLN A 75 -15.66 -6.54 5.97
CA GLN A 75 -16.22 -6.60 7.33
C GLN A 75 -15.81 -5.43 8.24
N PHE A 76 -14.79 -4.65 7.84
CA PHE A 76 -14.25 -3.55 8.64
C PHE A 76 -14.87 -2.20 8.30
N ALA A 77 -15.33 -2.01 7.06
CA ALA A 77 -16.05 -0.81 6.61
C ALA A 77 -16.70 -1.04 5.24
N GLY A 78 -17.51 -0.07 4.78
CA GLY A 78 -18.09 -0.10 3.43
C GLY A 78 -17.05 0.18 2.33
N ASP A 79 -17.35 -0.24 1.09
CA ASP A 79 -16.41 -0.21 -0.06
C ASP A 79 -15.81 1.19 -0.32
N ALA A 80 -16.60 2.26 -0.15
CA ALA A 80 -16.12 3.63 -0.30
C ALA A 80 -15.09 4.00 0.79
N GLU A 81 -15.39 3.69 2.04
CA GLU A 81 -14.54 3.98 3.19
C GLU A 81 -13.25 3.15 3.19
N ILE A 82 -13.35 1.87 2.82
CA ILE A 82 -12.18 0.97 2.71
C ILE A 82 -11.12 1.54 1.76
N ALA A 83 -11.53 2.06 0.60
CA ALA A 83 -10.59 2.65 -0.35
C ALA A 83 -9.87 3.88 0.23
N VAL A 84 -10.58 4.74 0.94
CA VAL A 84 -10.00 5.91 1.61
C VAL A 84 -9.01 5.48 2.69
N ARG A 85 -9.40 4.52 3.55
CA ARG A 85 -8.53 3.99 4.63
C ARG A 85 -7.29 3.30 4.08
N ALA A 86 -7.40 2.60 2.95
CA ALA A 86 -6.25 1.97 2.29
C ALA A 86 -5.21 3.01 1.83
N VAL A 87 -5.64 4.14 1.24
CA VAL A 87 -4.73 5.24 0.89
C VAL A 87 -4.11 5.88 2.14
N GLN A 88 -4.91 6.12 3.18
CA GLN A 88 -4.45 6.71 4.44
C GLN A 88 -3.43 5.81 5.16
N ALA A 89 -3.61 4.48 5.09
CA ALA A 89 -2.69 3.51 5.68
C ALA A 89 -1.32 3.49 5.01
N GLY A 90 -1.20 3.91 3.75
CA GLY A 90 0.08 3.97 3.06
C GLY A 90 0.15 3.26 1.70
N ASN A 91 -0.96 2.67 1.23
CA ASN A 91 -0.96 2.08 -0.12
C ASN A 91 -0.85 3.15 -1.20
N ASP A 92 -0.07 2.87 -2.23
CA ASP A 92 0.12 3.74 -3.39
C ASP A 92 -0.82 3.36 -4.55
N MET A 93 -1.18 2.08 -4.64
CA MET A 93 -2.13 1.54 -5.61
C MET A 93 -3.18 0.70 -4.90
N LEU A 94 -4.39 0.71 -5.43
CA LEU A 94 -5.51 -0.09 -4.93
C LEU A 94 -5.92 -1.10 -6.01
N CYS A 95 -6.05 -2.38 -5.62
CA CYS A 95 -6.80 -3.32 -6.44
C CYS A 95 -8.28 -3.11 -6.15
N CYS A 96 -8.99 -2.48 -7.08
CA CYS A 96 -10.37 -2.03 -6.88
C CYS A 96 -11.30 -2.61 -7.95
N THR A 97 -11.91 -3.77 -7.69
CA THR A 97 -12.93 -4.34 -8.58
C THR A 97 -14.17 -3.44 -8.62
N ASP A 98 -14.59 -2.84 -7.51
CA ASP A 98 -15.71 -1.88 -7.45
C ASP A 98 -15.21 -0.43 -7.62
N PHE A 99 -14.51 -0.17 -8.72
CA PHE A 99 -13.91 1.13 -8.99
C PHE A 99 -14.95 2.25 -9.13
N GLU A 100 -16.19 1.95 -9.51
CA GLU A 100 -17.27 2.94 -9.65
C GLU A 100 -17.66 3.58 -8.30
N VAL A 101 -17.43 2.87 -7.19
CA VAL A 101 -17.66 3.38 -5.83
C VAL A 101 -16.36 3.88 -5.22
N GLN A 102 -15.29 3.10 -5.36
CA GLN A 102 -14.03 3.31 -4.66
C GLN A 102 -13.24 4.52 -5.19
N VAL A 103 -13.16 4.71 -6.51
CA VAL A 103 -12.44 5.85 -7.10
C VAL A 103 -13.08 7.18 -6.75
N PRO A 104 -14.41 7.39 -6.90
CA PRO A 104 -15.06 8.62 -6.46
C PRO A 104 -14.91 8.91 -4.97
N ALA A 105 -14.86 7.88 -4.11
CA ALA A 105 -14.65 8.05 -2.68
C ALA A 105 -13.25 8.63 -2.37
N VAL A 106 -12.20 8.10 -3.02
CA VAL A 106 -10.85 8.63 -2.87
C VAL A 106 -10.74 10.06 -3.41
N ILE A 107 -11.32 10.35 -4.58
CA ILE A 107 -11.35 11.72 -5.13
C ILE A 107 -11.98 12.68 -4.14
N LYS A 108 -13.15 12.34 -3.60
CA LYS A 108 -13.84 13.16 -2.60
C LYS A 108 -13.01 13.36 -1.34
N ALA A 109 -12.33 12.32 -0.86
CA ALA A 109 -11.48 12.41 0.32
C ALA A 109 -10.30 13.39 0.10
N VAL A 110 -9.75 13.46 -1.12
CA VAL A 110 -8.73 14.45 -1.49
C VAL A 110 -9.35 15.86 -1.56
N GLU A 111 -10.50 16.03 -2.20
CA GLU A 111 -11.19 17.33 -2.32
C GLU A 111 -11.58 17.93 -0.95
N THR A 112 -11.90 17.08 0.03
CA THR A 112 -12.26 17.49 1.38
C THR A 112 -11.06 17.64 2.32
N GLY A 113 -9.85 17.26 1.88
CA GLY A 113 -8.64 17.29 2.69
C GLY A 113 -8.52 16.11 3.67
N GLU A 114 -9.37 15.11 3.59
CA GLU A 114 -9.28 13.87 4.38
C GLU A 114 -8.06 13.04 3.95
N ILE A 115 -7.72 13.04 2.66
CA ILE A 115 -6.42 12.64 2.12
C ILE A 115 -5.72 13.90 1.66
N THR A 116 -4.51 14.15 2.14
CA THR A 116 -3.75 15.34 1.73
C THR A 116 -3.20 15.19 0.31
N GLU A 117 -3.07 16.31 -0.42
CA GLU A 117 -2.41 16.31 -1.74
C GLU A 117 -0.97 15.79 -1.65
N GLU A 118 -0.26 16.05 -0.54
CA GLU A 118 1.10 15.53 -0.30
C GLU A 118 1.11 14.01 -0.31
N ARG A 119 0.18 13.39 0.44
CA ARG A 119 0.05 11.92 0.48
C ARG A 119 -0.24 11.33 -0.91
N LEU A 120 -1.14 11.97 -1.67
CA LEU A 120 -1.45 11.56 -3.04
C LEU A 120 -0.22 11.69 -3.95
N ASN A 121 0.49 12.82 -3.89
CA ASN A 121 1.67 13.10 -4.69
C ASN A 121 2.82 12.14 -4.39
N GLU A 122 3.01 11.72 -3.14
CA GLU A 122 3.98 10.68 -2.77
C GLU A 122 3.70 9.37 -3.51
N SER A 123 2.45 8.93 -3.53
CA SER A 123 2.04 7.72 -4.25
C SER A 123 2.25 7.84 -5.75
N VAL A 124 1.81 8.95 -6.34
CA VAL A 124 1.99 9.20 -7.78
C VAL A 124 3.48 9.21 -8.14
N LEU A 125 4.32 9.82 -7.32
CA LEU A 125 5.76 9.88 -7.55
C LEU A 125 6.41 8.49 -7.52
N ARG A 126 6.05 7.62 -6.54
CA ARG A 126 6.54 6.23 -6.50
C ARG A 126 6.12 5.45 -7.73
N ILE A 127 4.85 5.58 -8.15
CA ILE A 127 4.32 4.92 -9.34
C ILE A 127 5.03 5.38 -10.60
N LEU A 128 5.26 6.69 -10.77
CA LEU A 128 5.97 7.23 -11.93
C LEU A 128 7.43 6.78 -11.97
N LYS A 129 8.15 6.80 -10.84
CA LYS A 129 9.52 6.30 -10.74
C LYS A 129 9.61 4.83 -11.14
N MET A 130 8.68 3.99 -10.64
CA MET A 130 8.61 2.59 -11.01
C MET A 130 8.37 2.43 -12.52
N LYS A 131 7.43 3.17 -13.11
CA LYS A 131 7.13 3.10 -14.55
C LYS A 131 8.32 3.52 -15.42
N ILE A 132 9.09 4.53 -15.00
CA ILE A 132 10.33 4.93 -15.67
C ILE A 132 11.38 3.83 -15.57
N LYS A 133 11.63 3.31 -14.36
CA LYS A 133 12.58 2.21 -14.11
C LYS A 133 12.29 0.98 -14.98
N LEU A 134 11.02 0.65 -15.16
CA LEU A 134 10.56 -0.47 -15.98
C LEU A 134 10.48 -0.15 -17.50
N GLY A 135 10.80 1.07 -17.92
CA GLY A 135 10.72 1.49 -19.33
C GLY A 135 9.29 1.58 -19.88
N ILE A 136 8.27 1.67 -19.00
CA ILE A 136 6.85 1.81 -19.40
C ILE A 136 6.57 3.23 -19.90
N ILE A 137 7.23 4.21 -19.30
CA ILE A 137 7.21 5.62 -19.74
C ILE A 137 8.66 6.11 -19.91
N ALA A 138 8.87 7.01 -20.89
CA ALA A 138 10.19 7.62 -21.08
C ALA A 138 10.51 8.61 -19.96
N ASP A 139 11.77 8.65 -19.54
CA ASP A 139 12.28 9.77 -18.75
C ASP A 139 12.44 10.98 -19.67
N THR A 140 11.67 12.04 -19.44
CA THR A 140 11.73 13.26 -20.26
C THR A 140 13.03 14.06 -20.05
N ALA A 141 13.83 13.71 -19.05
CA ALA A 141 15.15 14.33 -18.86
C ALA A 141 16.14 13.92 -19.95
N ASP A 142 15.99 12.72 -20.55
CA ASP A 142 16.86 12.23 -21.64
C ASP A 142 16.42 12.73 -23.04
N ALA A 143 15.33 13.47 -23.15
CA ALA A 143 14.77 13.94 -24.43
C ALA A 143 15.29 15.32 -24.89
N GLN A 144 16.34 15.85 -24.27
CA GLN A 144 16.90 17.18 -24.54
C GLN A 144 18.31 17.17 -25.16
N ASP A 145 18.70 16.05 -25.81
CA ASP A 145 19.92 15.99 -26.63
C ASP A 145 19.62 15.92 -28.14
#